data_2556674851dd2136707871618f7834dd
#
_entry.id   2556674851dd2136707871618f7834dd
#
_cell.length_a   1.000
_cell.length_b   1.000
_cell.length_c   1.000
_cell.angle_alpha   90.00
_cell.angle_beta   90.00
_cell.angle_gamma   90.00
#
_symmetry.space_group_name_H-M   'P 1'
#
loop_
_entity.id
_entity.type
_entity.pdbx_description
1 polymer ?
#
loop_
_entity_poly.entity_id
_entity_poly.type
_entity_poly.pdbx_seq_one_letter_code
_entity_poly.pdbx_strand_id
1 'polypeptide(L)'
;MSLGLRQLSHEERESLIKELWSCQNGRCYISEKPIDLALHRNDLDVDHVIPTRDGGKDDKSNWALTFSHYNRSKQAADLRVARVLARFERLKDGVEEVRGINLGHVLSDAGGAKYPLQVHLQESPVELRYTLSAMGDTDVASMPLWTDPLSGLRHGFALLPIEYLFHDERLNPRGIGANIRALVVEFFAGFPQLHVPLAWIDTNEPDGVRVRIFDGQHKAAAQVLLGTRRLPVRVFVDPDPDLLLTANAHAGTTLRQVAFDKATQRHLGASILLDRIERFRADRSLPGDYASFTEQQLVDHFKGEQAQMRRYVLDAQRNDITYHPENRLREFIEMGGKGTERPLSYSAVEKAIYSQTICGKMLETPDNHLADTGDNPRDLERDQLVRLLNIIADRIFIAQWKPEIGSAKLESKVQNDLDVPEDHLRAHRMAREEILQAWIELCLSVCQTVVISSGSLWDKERPFQRRHSEAMWASLDNFVVNFSRLPLWKNRSLSATVFGGKQSMQFWRDAFANGTANQIKILPGGGVNLLDLMQAPA
;
A
#
# COMPACT_ATOMS: atom_id res chain seq x y z
N MET A 1 -9.31 3.80 -28.27
CA MET A 1 -9.80 4.98 -29.02
C MET A 1 -11.26 4.71 -29.36
N SER A 2 -12.16 5.65 -29.03
CA SER A 2 -13.61 5.51 -29.24
C SER A 2 -13.99 5.51 -30.72
N LEU A 3 -15.26 5.16 -31.02
CA LEU A 3 -15.79 5.20 -32.39
C LEU A 3 -15.77 6.62 -32.94
N GLY A 4 -16.20 7.61 -32.15
CA GLY A 4 -16.21 9.02 -32.57
C GLY A 4 -14.82 9.57 -32.90
N LEU A 5 -13.81 9.27 -32.10
CA LEU A 5 -12.43 9.67 -32.37
C LEU A 5 -11.79 8.93 -33.56
N ARG A 6 -12.25 7.71 -33.87
CA ARG A 6 -11.74 6.96 -35.04
C ARG A 6 -12.30 7.45 -36.35
N GLN A 7 -13.48 8.06 -36.32
CA GLN A 7 -14.15 8.57 -37.55
C GLN A 7 -13.58 9.93 -38.01
N LEU A 8 -12.82 10.63 -37.15
CA LEU A 8 -12.22 11.90 -37.51
C LEU A 8 -11.08 11.71 -38.52
N SER A 9 -11.08 12.52 -39.57
CA SER A 9 -9.96 12.68 -40.47
C SER A 9 -8.73 13.24 -39.74
N HIS A 10 -7.57 13.17 -40.39
CA HIS A 10 -6.34 13.72 -39.80
C HIS A 10 -6.48 15.25 -39.52
N GLU A 11 -7.08 15.99 -40.45
CA GLU A 11 -7.28 17.44 -40.33
C GLU A 11 -8.25 17.78 -39.20
N GLU A 12 -9.36 17.06 -39.09
CA GLU A 12 -10.34 17.24 -38.00
C GLU A 12 -9.72 16.93 -36.64
N ARG A 13 -8.87 15.91 -36.57
CA ARG A 13 -8.16 15.56 -35.35
C ARG A 13 -7.15 16.60 -34.93
N GLU A 14 -6.41 17.19 -35.87
CA GLU A 14 -5.51 18.30 -35.61
C GLU A 14 -6.27 19.55 -35.14
N SER A 15 -7.41 19.84 -35.75
CA SER A 15 -8.30 20.93 -35.34
C SER A 15 -8.83 20.71 -33.93
N LEU A 16 -9.30 19.50 -33.62
CA LEU A 16 -9.79 19.12 -32.28
C LEU A 16 -8.72 19.30 -31.21
N ILE A 17 -7.48 18.86 -31.46
CA ILE A 17 -6.38 19.00 -30.53
C ILE A 17 -6.09 20.46 -30.22
N LYS A 18 -6.09 21.34 -31.21
CA LYS A 18 -5.91 22.79 -31.02
C LYS A 18 -7.06 23.40 -30.23
N GLU A 19 -8.29 22.97 -30.50
CA GLU A 19 -9.49 23.41 -29.81
C GLU A 19 -9.42 23.02 -28.32
N LEU A 20 -9.16 21.73 -28.00
CA LEU A 20 -9.02 21.24 -26.63
C LEU A 20 -7.85 21.90 -25.91
N TRP A 21 -6.71 22.06 -26.57
CA TRP A 21 -5.57 22.78 -26.02
C TRP A 21 -5.91 24.21 -25.62
N SER A 22 -6.65 24.93 -26.47
CA SER A 22 -7.10 26.30 -26.16
C SER A 22 -8.09 26.30 -24.98
N CYS A 23 -9.10 25.41 -25.00
CA CYS A 23 -10.07 25.30 -23.92
C CYS A 23 -9.44 24.93 -22.56
N GLN A 24 -8.31 24.22 -22.58
CA GLN A 24 -7.56 23.80 -21.39
C GLN A 24 -6.44 24.78 -21.01
N ASN A 25 -6.40 25.98 -21.60
CA ASN A 25 -5.36 26.99 -21.36
C ASN A 25 -3.95 26.45 -21.59
N GLY A 26 -3.77 25.62 -22.62
CA GLY A 26 -2.47 25.02 -22.96
C GLY A 26 -1.95 23.98 -21.97
N ARG A 27 -2.82 23.34 -21.17
CA ARG A 27 -2.42 22.40 -20.12
C ARG A 27 -3.05 21.02 -20.31
N CYS A 28 -2.30 19.98 -19.89
CA CYS A 28 -2.82 18.62 -19.80
C CYS A 28 -3.96 18.55 -18.79
N TYR A 29 -5.08 17.90 -19.17
CA TYR A 29 -6.25 17.78 -18.29
C TYR A 29 -5.96 17.05 -16.99
N ILE A 30 -5.13 16.00 -17.01
CA ILE A 30 -4.79 15.20 -15.83
C ILE A 30 -3.70 15.88 -14.99
N SER A 31 -2.55 16.14 -15.57
CA SER A 31 -1.37 16.59 -14.82
C SER A 31 -1.25 18.10 -14.64
N GLU A 32 -2.07 18.89 -15.35
CA GLU A 32 -2.01 20.35 -15.40
C GLU A 32 -0.66 20.93 -15.89
N LYS A 33 0.27 20.07 -16.31
CA LYS A 33 1.53 20.50 -16.91
C LYS A 33 1.28 21.24 -18.23
N PRO A 34 2.08 22.25 -18.56
CA PRO A 34 1.94 22.96 -19.83
C PRO A 34 2.22 22.02 -21.01
N ILE A 35 1.42 22.17 -22.06
CA ILE A 35 1.55 21.45 -23.32
C ILE A 35 2.09 22.43 -24.36
N ASP A 36 3.25 22.13 -24.92
CA ASP A 36 3.74 22.73 -26.14
C ASP A 36 3.36 21.83 -27.32
N LEU A 37 2.47 22.32 -28.20
CA LEU A 37 1.97 21.52 -29.31
C LEU A 37 3.05 21.15 -30.35
N ALA A 38 4.13 21.93 -30.44
CA ALA A 38 5.22 21.63 -31.35
C ALA A 38 6.13 20.51 -30.81
N LEU A 39 6.40 20.55 -29.51
CA LEU A 39 7.30 19.58 -28.87
C LEU A 39 6.61 18.28 -28.47
N HIS A 40 5.36 18.37 -28.00
CA HIS A 40 4.67 17.23 -27.36
C HIS A 40 3.66 16.53 -28.27
N ARG A 41 3.59 16.92 -29.56
CA ARG A 41 2.52 16.46 -30.49
C ARG A 41 2.32 14.94 -30.50
N ASN A 42 3.39 14.17 -30.43
CA ASN A 42 3.38 12.72 -30.46
C ASN A 42 3.10 12.06 -29.10
N ASP A 43 3.13 12.84 -28.03
CA ASP A 43 2.96 12.40 -26.66
C ASP A 43 1.57 12.73 -26.10
N LEU A 44 0.65 13.17 -26.97
CA LEU A 44 -0.68 13.59 -26.61
C LEU A 44 -1.75 12.58 -27.04
N ASP A 45 -2.69 12.33 -26.14
CA ASP A 45 -3.91 11.58 -26.39
C ASP A 45 -5.15 12.46 -26.14
N VAL A 46 -6.20 12.22 -26.92
CA VAL A 46 -7.56 12.68 -26.62
C VAL A 46 -8.33 11.54 -26.00
N ASP A 47 -8.93 11.78 -24.83
CA ASP A 47 -9.70 10.77 -24.13
C ASP A 47 -10.97 11.35 -23.49
N HIS A 48 -11.90 10.48 -23.08
CA HIS A 48 -13.14 10.86 -22.42
C HIS A 48 -12.90 11.31 -20.99
N VAL A 49 -13.47 12.44 -20.61
CA VAL A 49 -13.50 12.91 -19.21
C VAL A 49 -14.29 11.92 -18.36
N ILE A 50 -15.50 11.61 -18.76
CA ILE A 50 -16.34 10.56 -18.19
C ILE A 50 -16.26 9.35 -19.14
N PRO A 51 -15.84 8.18 -18.67
CA PRO A 51 -15.78 6.98 -19.50
C PRO A 51 -17.15 6.67 -20.13
N THR A 52 -17.16 6.21 -21.38
CA THR A 52 -18.41 5.88 -22.10
C THR A 52 -19.20 4.76 -21.40
N ARG A 53 -18.51 3.82 -20.73
CA ARG A 53 -19.16 2.77 -19.93
C ARG A 53 -19.92 3.33 -18.71
N ASP A 54 -19.52 4.51 -18.24
CA ASP A 54 -20.11 5.20 -17.08
C ASP A 54 -21.10 6.30 -17.54
N GLY A 55 -21.58 6.22 -18.79
CA GLY A 55 -22.56 7.13 -19.38
C GLY A 55 -21.97 8.39 -20.01
N GLY A 56 -20.64 8.47 -20.16
CA GLY A 56 -20.00 9.58 -20.86
C GLY A 56 -20.30 9.59 -22.35
N LYS A 57 -20.59 10.78 -22.89
CA LYS A 57 -20.86 10.96 -24.34
C LYS A 57 -19.58 10.77 -25.15
N ASP A 58 -19.73 10.21 -26.36
CA ASP A 58 -18.62 10.10 -27.31
C ASP A 58 -18.60 11.29 -28.26
N ASP A 59 -18.48 12.50 -27.70
CA ASP A 59 -18.44 13.77 -28.43
C ASP A 59 -17.49 14.79 -27.76
N LYS A 60 -17.27 15.92 -28.43
CA LYS A 60 -16.37 16.99 -28.00
C LYS A 60 -16.64 17.53 -26.59
N SER A 61 -17.88 17.47 -26.10
CA SER A 61 -18.24 17.99 -24.77
C SER A 61 -17.65 17.14 -23.63
N ASN A 62 -17.23 15.91 -23.95
CA ASN A 62 -16.68 14.95 -23.02
C ASN A 62 -15.24 14.54 -23.36
N TRP A 63 -14.57 15.18 -24.30
CA TRP A 63 -13.18 14.88 -24.64
C TRP A 63 -12.21 15.87 -24.00
N ALA A 64 -11.04 15.38 -23.63
CA ALA A 64 -9.95 16.19 -23.08
C ALA A 64 -8.59 15.76 -23.64
N LEU A 65 -7.68 16.73 -23.74
CA LEU A 65 -6.31 16.55 -24.17
C LEU A 65 -5.42 16.20 -22.97
N THR A 66 -4.69 15.11 -23.08
CA THR A 66 -3.82 14.61 -22.00
C THR A 66 -2.48 14.17 -22.55
N PHE A 67 -1.43 14.15 -21.72
CA PHE A 67 -0.25 13.39 -22.06
C PHE A 67 -0.55 11.89 -22.08
N SER A 68 -0.07 11.17 -23.07
CA SER A 68 -0.33 9.75 -23.29
C SER A 68 0.05 8.86 -22.11
N HIS A 69 1.15 9.18 -21.42
CA HIS A 69 1.58 8.41 -20.26
C HIS A 69 0.62 8.56 -19.07
N TYR A 70 0.07 9.76 -18.79
CA TYR A 70 -0.95 9.94 -17.76
C TYR A 70 -2.28 9.28 -18.16
N ASN A 71 -2.64 9.35 -19.44
CA ASN A 71 -3.83 8.70 -19.95
C ASN A 71 -3.77 7.17 -19.83
N ARG A 72 -2.63 6.57 -20.13
CA ARG A 72 -2.43 5.12 -20.00
C ARG A 72 -2.41 4.67 -18.55
N SER A 73 -1.88 5.46 -17.62
CA SER A 73 -1.82 5.14 -16.20
C SER A 73 -3.18 5.13 -15.51
N LYS A 74 -4.15 5.92 -16.01
CA LYS A 74 -5.51 5.94 -15.45
C LYS A 74 -6.32 4.68 -15.76
N GLN A 75 -5.92 3.89 -16.77
CA GLN A 75 -6.67 2.77 -17.32
C GLN A 75 -8.10 3.18 -17.76
N ALA A 76 -9.14 2.60 -17.20
CA ALA A 76 -10.51 2.94 -17.52
C ALA A 76 -11.17 3.86 -16.46
N ALA A 77 -10.37 4.56 -15.65
CA ALA A 77 -10.90 5.47 -14.61
C ALA A 77 -11.36 6.81 -15.21
N ASP A 78 -12.23 7.49 -14.49
CA ASP A 78 -12.67 8.86 -14.78
C ASP A 78 -11.47 9.82 -14.75
N LEU A 79 -11.35 10.71 -15.75
CA LEU A 79 -10.24 11.67 -15.82
C LEU A 79 -10.22 12.64 -14.63
N ARG A 80 -11.38 12.94 -14.03
CA ARG A 80 -11.46 13.80 -12.84
C ARG A 80 -10.78 13.13 -11.64
N VAL A 81 -10.98 11.83 -11.44
CA VAL A 81 -10.27 11.05 -10.42
C VAL A 81 -8.77 11.00 -10.73
N ALA A 82 -8.41 10.76 -11.99
CA ALA A 82 -7.01 10.75 -12.41
C ALA A 82 -6.31 12.10 -12.14
N ARG A 83 -7.01 13.22 -12.36
CA ARG A 83 -6.52 14.57 -12.06
C ARG A 83 -6.28 14.79 -10.56
N VAL A 84 -7.20 14.35 -9.72
CA VAL A 84 -7.06 14.43 -8.25
C VAL A 84 -5.85 13.64 -7.78
N LEU A 85 -5.67 12.42 -8.28
CA LEU A 85 -4.54 11.57 -7.93
C LEU A 85 -3.21 12.13 -8.46
N ALA A 86 -3.19 12.69 -9.66
CA ALA A 86 -2.00 13.35 -10.19
C ALA A 86 -1.61 14.60 -9.37
N ARG A 87 -2.59 15.34 -8.83
CA ARG A 87 -2.33 16.43 -7.87
C ARG A 87 -1.68 15.90 -6.60
N PHE A 88 -2.20 14.82 -6.04
CA PHE A 88 -1.63 14.19 -4.84
C PHE A 88 -0.20 13.70 -5.07
N GLU A 89 0.11 13.06 -6.20
CA GLU A 89 1.47 12.62 -6.52
C GLU A 89 2.43 13.81 -6.67
N ARG A 90 2.00 14.91 -7.30
CA ARG A 90 2.83 16.14 -7.37
C ARG A 90 3.16 16.70 -5.99
N LEU A 91 2.19 16.68 -5.06
CA LEU A 91 2.42 17.10 -3.69
C LEU A 91 3.43 16.20 -2.99
N LYS A 92 3.32 14.90 -3.20
CA LYS A 92 4.24 13.91 -2.65
C LYS A 92 5.67 14.09 -3.17
N ASP A 93 5.81 14.36 -4.49
CA ASP A 93 7.13 14.61 -5.10
C ASP A 93 7.80 15.91 -4.60
N GLY A 94 7.00 16.86 -4.10
CA GLY A 94 7.49 18.12 -3.54
C GLY A 94 7.86 18.08 -2.06
N VAL A 95 7.65 16.94 -1.37
CA VAL A 95 7.94 16.80 0.06
C VAL A 95 9.21 15.99 0.27
N GLU A 96 10.26 16.65 0.76
CA GLU A 96 11.57 16.02 1.06
C GLU A 96 11.61 15.30 2.42
N GLU A 97 10.53 15.30 3.17
CA GLU A 97 10.49 14.70 4.50
C GLU A 97 10.56 13.17 4.46
N VAL A 98 11.36 12.60 5.35
CA VAL A 98 11.53 11.15 5.52
C VAL A 98 10.19 10.43 5.83
N ARG A 99 9.23 11.16 6.41
CA ARG A 99 7.89 10.63 6.76
C ARG A 99 6.85 10.73 5.64
N GLY A 100 7.21 11.39 4.52
CA GLY A 100 6.35 11.61 3.38
C GLY A 100 5.20 12.60 3.63
N ILE A 101 4.29 12.70 2.67
CA ILE A 101 3.16 13.63 2.71
C ILE A 101 2.17 13.28 3.84
N ASN A 102 1.70 14.29 4.58
CA ASN A 102 0.68 14.17 5.62
C ASN A 102 -0.54 15.07 5.32
N LEU A 103 -1.54 15.07 6.21
CA LEU A 103 -2.75 15.89 6.05
C LEU A 103 -2.44 17.39 6.03
N GLY A 104 -1.41 17.86 6.76
CA GLY A 104 -1.00 19.27 6.79
C GLY A 104 -0.62 19.77 5.40
N HIS A 105 0.14 18.99 4.64
CA HIS A 105 0.51 19.33 3.25
C HIS A 105 -0.72 19.44 2.34
N VAL A 106 -1.67 18.49 2.46
CA VAL A 106 -2.91 18.49 1.67
C VAL A 106 -3.79 19.68 2.03
N LEU A 107 -3.93 20.01 3.32
CA LEU A 107 -4.66 21.19 3.78
C LEU A 107 -4.02 22.47 3.24
N SER A 108 -2.71 22.62 3.37
CA SER A 108 -1.97 23.81 2.90
C SER A 108 -2.12 24.01 1.39
N ASP A 109 -1.98 22.96 0.59
CA ASP A 109 -2.18 23.03 -0.87
C ASP A 109 -3.62 23.42 -1.25
N ALA A 110 -4.59 22.97 -0.45
CA ALA A 110 -6.00 23.38 -0.61
C ALA A 110 -6.31 24.76 -0.03
N GLY A 111 -5.33 25.47 0.51
CA GLY A 111 -5.52 26.77 1.16
C GLY A 111 -6.11 26.69 2.57
N GLY A 112 -6.02 25.54 3.22
CA GLY A 112 -6.39 25.31 4.61
C GLY A 112 -5.28 25.63 5.62
N ALA A 113 -5.47 25.23 6.87
CA ALA A 113 -4.52 25.34 7.98
C ALA A 113 -3.98 26.77 8.22
N LYS A 114 -4.85 27.77 8.21
CA LYS A 114 -4.46 29.17 8.25
C LYS A 114 -4.79 29.89 9.56
N TYR A 115 -5.95 29.64 10.11
CA TYR A 115 -6.53 30.47 11.16
C TYR A 115 -6.84 29.66 12.41
N PRO A 116 -6.50 30.17 13.61
CA PRO A 116 -7.02 29.63 14.85
C PRO A 116 -8.48 30.00 15.03
N LEU A 117 -9.21 29.22 15.83
CA LEU A 117 -10.54 29.59 16.31
C LEU A 117 -10.44 30.70 17.37
N GLN A 118 -11.41 31.59 17.39
CA GLN A 118 -11.66 32.44 18.56
C GLN A 118 -12.71 31.75 19.43
N VAL A 119 -12.28 31.21 20.54
CA VAL A 119 -13.16 30.55 21.51
C VAL A 119 -13.61 31.55 22.54
N HIS A 120 -14.91 31.60 22.76
CA HIS A 120 -15.53 32.41 23.82
C HIS A 120 -15.70 31.52 25.06
N LEU A 121 -14.77 31.66 26.00
CA LEU A 121 -14.81 30.95 27.27
C LEU A 121 -15.98 31.50 28.12
N GLN A 122 -17.18 31.00 27.90
CA GLN A 122 -18.22 31.03 28.91
C GLN A 122 -18.15 29.71 29.68
N GLU A 123 -18.27 29.77 31.00
CA GLU A 123 -18.20 28.61 31.91
C GLU A 123 -19.42 27.67 31.74
N SER A 124 -19.76 27.31 30.50
CA SER A 124 -20.78 26.31 30.24
C SER A 124 -20.11 24.95 30.07
N PRO A 125 -20.34 23.98 30.96
CA PRO A 125 -19.80 22.64 30.81
C PRO A 125 -20.41 21.87 29.64
N VAL A 126 -21.50 22.39 29.05
CA VAL A 126 -22.32 21.68 28.04
C VAL A 126 -22.19 22.23 26.62
N GLU A 127 -21.48 23.34 26.40
CA GLU A 127 -21.25 23.89 25.07
C GLU A 127 -19.92 24.65 24.97
N LEU A 128 -19.32 24.63 23.81
CA LEU A 128 -18.21 25.49 23.41
C LEU A 128 -18.70 26.51 22.39
N ARG A 129 -18.52 27.81 22.65
CA ARG A 129 -18.84 28.87 21.71
C ARG A 129 -17.59 29.39 21.03
N TYR A 130 -17.65 29.58 19.73
CA TYR A 130 -16.51 30.05 18.93
C TYR A 130 -16.97 30.93 17.76
N THR A 131 -16.04 31.73 17.21
CA THR A 131 -16.26 32.49 15.97
C THR A 131 -15.21 32.14 14.92
N LEU A 132 -15.62 32.28 13.65
CA LEU A 132 -14.76 32.11 12.47
C LEU A 132 -14.37 33.48 11.89
N SER A 133 -14.01 34.43 12.74
CA SER A 133 -13.82 35.85 12.44
C SER A 133 -12.81 36.15 11.34
N ALA A 134 -11.78 35.31 11.19
CA ALA A 134 -10.76 35.48 10.15
C ALA A 134 -11.31 35.30 8.72
N MET A 135 -12.48 34.66 8.56
CA MET A 135 -13.19 34.54 7.28
C MET A 135 -14.32 35.56 7.12
N GLY A 136 -14.39 36.53 8.03
CA GLY A 136 -15.44 37.57 8.01
C GLY A 136 -16.77 37.12 8.61
N ASP A 137 -16.84 35.92 9.16
CA ASP A 137 -18.02 35.43 9.88
C ASP A 137 -17.93 35.90 11.34
N THR A 138 -18.87 36.76 11.71
CA THR A 138 -18.95 37.34 13.07
C THR A 138 -19.98 36.63 13.94
N ASP A 139 -20.71 35.67 13.38
CA ASP A 139 -21.70 34.91 14.13
C ASP A 139 -21.03 33.95 15.10
N VAL A 140 -21.57 33.91 16.31
CA VAL A 140 -21.09 32.97 17.34
C VAL A 140 -21.71 31.60 17.08
N ALA A 141 -20.86 30.64 16.65
CA ALA A 141 -21.25 29.25 16.54
C ALA A 141 -21.16 28.57 17.91
N SER A 142 -21.97 27.53 18.11
CA SER A 142 -21.99 26.72 19.32
C SER A 142 -21.80 25.25 18.97
N MET A 143 -20.92 24.58 19.72
CA MET A 143 -20.70 23.14 19.65
C MET A 143 -21.12 22.52 20.99
N PRO A 144 -22.21 21.70 20.99
CA PRO A 144 -22.60 20.96 22.19
C PRO A 144 -21.47 20.03 22.65
N LEU A 145 -21.23 19.99 23.96
CA LEU A 145 -20.20 19.14 24.59
C LEU A 145 -20.83 17.99 25.37
N TRP A 146 -20.24 16.84 25.24
CA TRP A 146 -20.50 15.67 26.05
C TRP A 146 -19.26 15.31 26.84
N THR A 147 -19.46 14.87 28.08
CA THR A 147 -18.39 14.30 28.90
C THR A 147 -18.52 12.79 28.87
N ASP A 148 -17.46 12.14 28.42
CA ASP A 148 -17.38 10.68 28.46
C ASP A 148 -17.33 10.21 29.92
N PRO A 149 -18.27 9.37 30.39
CA PRO A 149 -18.39 9.03 31.79
C PRO A 149 -17.24 8.16 32.31
N LEU A 150 -16.48 7.49 31.44
CA LEU A 150 -15.38 6.61 31.81
C LEU A 150 -14.04 7.35 31.83
N SER A 151 -13.77 8.15 30.81
CA SER A 151 -12.51 8.90 30.68
C SER A 151 -12.56 10.33 31.25
N GLY A 152 -13.76 10.88 31.48
CA GLY A 152 -13.95 12.27 31.85
C GLY A 152 -13.65 13.26 30.72
N LEU A 153 -13.28 12.81 29.53
CA LEU A 153 -12.94 13.66 28.40
C LEU A 153 -14.17 14.37 27.84
N ARG A 154 -14.08 15.70 27.71
CA ARG A 154 -15.10 16.51 27.05
C ARG A 154 -14.88 16.50 25.54
N HIS A 155 -15.93 16.32 24.76
CA HIS A 155 -15.85 16.36 23.31
C HIS A 155 -17.17 16.80 22.68
N GLY A 156 -17.08 17.31 21.45
CA GLY A 156 -18.23 17.67 20.64
C GLY A 156 -17.99 17.39 19.16
N PHE A 157 -18.98 17.71 18.32
CA PHE A 157 -18.89 17.61 16.86
C PHE A 157 -19.07 18.97 16.24
N ALA A 158 -18.18 19.33 15.31
CA ALA A 158 -18.26 20.58 14.58
C ALA A 158 -18.04 20.33 13.08
N LEU A 159 -18.69 21.14 12.23
CA LEU A 159 -18.45 21.21 10.79
C LEU A 159 -17.58 22.46 10.53
N LEU A 160 -16.28 22.28 10.38
CA LEU A 160 -15.32 23.37 10.29
C LEU A 160 -14.76 23.55 8.87
N PRO A 161 -14.55 24.82 8.43
CA PRO A 161 -13.78 25.10 7.23
C PRO A 161 -12.35 24.58 7.36
N ILE A 162 -11.79 24.10 6.25
CA ILE A 162 -10.42 23.55 6.23
C ILE A 162 -9.36 24.58 6.65
N GLU A 163 -9.66 25.85 6.53
CA GLU A 163 -8.83 26.97 6.94
C GLU A 163 -8.55 26.99 8.46
N TYR A 164 -9.42 26.37 9.26
CA TYR A 164 -9.30 26.26 10.71
C TYR A 164 -8.83 24.90 11.20
N LEU A 165 -8.53 23.97 10.29
CA LEU A 165 -8.10 22.60 10.61
C LEU A 165 -6.60 22.45 10.39
N PHE A 166 -5.92 21.87 11.34
CA PHE A 166 -4.48 21.61 11.34
C PHE A 166 -4.22 20.11 11.46
N HIS A 167 -3.08 19.68 11.02
CA HIS A 167 -2.59 18.31 11.27
C HIS A 167 -1.75 18.29 12.54
N ASP A 168 -1.93 17.26 13.37
CA ASP A 168 -1.10 17.03 14.53
C ASP A 168 -0.02 15.98 14.24
N GLU A 169 1.21 16.45 13.98
CA GLU A 169 2.34 15.56 13.71
C GLU A 169 2.84 14.80 14.94
N ARG A 170 2.61 15.34 16.14
CA ARG A 170 3.02 14.70 17.40
C ARG A 170 2.19 13.45 17.66
N LEU A 171 0.87 13.57 17.55
CA LEU A 171 -0.05 12.46 17.81
C LEU A 171 -0.21 11.51 16.61
N ASN A 172 0.03 12.01 15.39
CA ASN A 172 -0.06 11.22 14.17
C ASN A 172 1.10 11.53 13.21
N PRO A 173 2.30 11.02 13.48
CA PRO A 173 3.49 11.27 12.67
C PRO A 173 3.52 10.51 11.34
N ARG A 174 2.45 9.78 10.98
CA ARG A 174 2.42 8.92 9.80
C ARG A 174 2.14 9.72 8.54
N GLY A 175 2.80 9.34 7.43
CA GLY A 175 2.45 9.83 6.11
C GLY A 175 1.15 9.21 5.57
N ILE A 176 0.59 9.86 4.54
CA ILE A 176 -0.53 9.34 3.78
C ILE A 176 -0.02 8.31 2.76
N GLY A 177 -0.39 7.05 2.95
CA GLY A 177 0.03 5.94 2.08
C GLY A 177 -0.88 5.72 0.87
N ALA A 178 -0.61 4.65 0.11
CA ALA A 178 -1.28 4.29 -1.14
C ALA A 178 -2.82 4.11 -1.03
N ASN A 179 -3.34 3.88 0.17
CA ASN A 179 -4.79 3.75 0.41
C ASN A 179 -5.59 5.00 0.04
N ILE A 180 -4.96 6.16 -0.14
CA ILE A 180 -5.62 7.40 -0.56
C ILE A 180 -6.34 7.22 -1.90
N ARG A 181 -5.77 6.46 -2.83
CA ARG A 181 -6.37 6.19 -4.15
C ARG A 181 -7.74 5.53 -4.02
N ALA A 182 -7.84 4.47 -3.21
CA ALA A 182 -9.11 3.78 -2.97
C ALA A 182 -10.16 4.71 -2.36
N LEU A 183 -9.77 5.50 -1.37
CA LEU A 183 -10.67 6.46 -0.71
C LEU A 183 -11.16 7.56 -1.67
N VAL A 184 -10.27 8.08 -2.53
CA VAL A 184 -10.67 9.07 -3.55
C VAL A 184 -11.69 8.47 -4.52
N VAL A 185 -11.47 7.23 -4.98
CA VAL A 185 -12.41 6.53 -5.88
C VAL A 185 -13.76 6.29 -5.18
N GLU A 186 -13.75 5.81 -3.94
CA GLU A 186 -14.96 5.54 -3.16
C GLU A 186 -15.78 6.82 -2.94
N PHE A 187 -15.16 7.90 -2.47
CA PHE A 187 -15.87 9.15 -2.22
C PHE A 187 -16.34 9.83 -3.51
N PHE A 188 -15.56 9.73 -4.58
CA PHE A 188 -15.98 10.20 -5.91
C PHE A 188 -17.18 9.42 -6.45
N ALA A 189 -17.30 8.13 -6.13
CA ALA A 189 -18.46 7.31 -6.47
C ALA A 189 -19.69 7.57 -5.58
N GLY A 190 -19.58 8.48 -4.60
CA GLY A 190 -20.70 8.88 -3.73
C GLY A 190 -20.86 8.02 -2.48
N PHE A 191 -19.89 7.17 -2.14
CA PHE A 191 -19.95 6.45 -0.87
C PHE A 191 -19.74 7.40 0.31
N PRO A 192 -20.56 7.31 1.38
CA PRO A 192 -20.47 8.20 2.52
C PRO A 192 -19.26 7.90 3.40
N GLN A 193 -18.70 8.93 4.02
CA GLN A 193 -17.72 8.76 5.08
C GLN A 193 -18.40 8.27 6.37
N LEU A 194 -18.06 7.06 6.82
CA LEU A 194 -18.66 6.48 8.03
C LEU A 194 -17.95 6.90 9.34
N HIS A 195 -16.72 7.41 9.27
CA HIS A 195 -15.93 7.81 10.42
C HIS A 195 -15.47 9.25 10.29
N VAL A 196 -15.79 10.06 11.28
CA VAL A 196 -15.31 11.45 11.36
C VAL A 196 -13.87 11.49 11.86
N PRO A 197 -13.04 12.41 11.34
CA PRO A 197 -11.71 12.67 11.89
C PRO A 197 -11.79 13.08 13.36
N LEU A 198 -10.80 12.65 14.14
CA LEU A 198 -10.65 13.06 15.54
C LEU A 198 -9.67 14.23 15.60
N ALA A 199 -10.09 15.26 16.33
CA ALA A 199 -9.30 16.46 16.57
C ALA A 199 -9.31 16.83 18.05
N TRP A 200 -8.39 17.69 18.46
CA TRP A 200 -8.38 18.26 19.79
C TRP A 200 -8.00 19.74 19.77
N ILE A 201 -8.35 20.43 20.83
CA ILE A 201 -8.06 21.84 21.07
C ILE A 201 -7.53 22.02 22.50
N ASP A 202 -6.64 23.01 22.67
CA ASP A 202 -6.27 23.59 23.95
C ASP A 202 -6.84 25.00 24.02
N THR A 203 -7.82 25.21 24.90
CA THR A 203 -8.49 26.52 25.06
C THR A 203 -7.58 27.57 25.70
N ASN A 204 -6.45 27.18 26.28
CA ASN A 204 -5.48 28.07 26.91
C ASN A 204 -4.36 28.51 25.95
N GLU A 205 -4.44 28.15 24.68
CA GLU A 205 -3.42 28.48 23.69
C GLU A 205 -3.35 30.01 23.46
N PRO A 206 -2.20 30.66 23.69
CA PRO A 206 -2.13 32.14 23.75
C PRO A 206 -2.35 32.82 22.40
N ASP A 207 -1.99 32.12 21.30
CA ASP A 207 -2.08 32.64 19.92
C ASP A 207 -3.38 32.26 19.22
N GLY A 208 -4.38 31.82 19.98
CA GLY A 208 -5.66 31.34 19.48
C GLY A 208 -5.70 29.81 19.30
N VAL A 209 -6.90 29.28 19.40
CA VAL A 209 -7.16 27.85 19.54
C VAL A 209 -7.07 27.12 18.19
N ARG A 210 -6.10 26.22 18.05
CA ARG A 210 -5.93 25.41 16.82
C ARG A 210 -6.66 24.08 16.94
N VAL A 211 -7.47 23.76 15.96
CA VAL A 211 -8.15 22.44 15.87
C VAL A 211 -7.22 21.47 15.16
N ARG A 212 -6.58 20.58 15.93
CA ARG A 212 -5.55 19.65 15.46
C ARG A 212 -6.13 18.26 15.23
N ILE A 213 -6.18 17.83 13.97
CA ILE A 213 -6.61 16.48 13.58
C ILE A 213 -5.46 15.50 13.85
N PHE A 214 -5.72 14.50 14.68
CA PHE A 214 -4.77 13.46 15.05
C PHE A 214 -5.16 12.04 14.59
N ASP A 215 -6.41 11.82 14.14
CA ASP A 215 -6.82 10.57 13.50
C ASP A 215 -7.78 10.81 12.34
N GLY A 216 -7.91 9.82 11.44
CA GLY A 216 -8.75 9.93 10.23
C GLY A 216 -8.12 10.73 9.09
N GLN A 217 -6.82 11.02 9.12
CA GLN A 217 -6.13 11.87 8.14
C GLN A 217 -6.30 11.43 6.68
N HIS A 218 -6.29 10.12 6.36
CA HIS A 218 -6.46 9.62 4.99
C HIS A 218 -7.83 9.98 4.41
N LYS A 219 -8.88 9.86 5.22
CA LYS A 219 -10.25 10.18 4.81
C LYS A 219 -10.45 11.67 4.66
N ALA A 220 -9.92 12.46 5.60
CA ALA A 220 -9.94 13.92 5.51
C ALA A 220 -9.18 14.40 4.27
N ALA A 221 -7.99 13.89 4.01
CA ALA A 221 -7.19 14.23 2.83
C ALA A 221 -7.92 13.88 1.53
N ALA A 222 -8.54 12.70 1.42
CA ALA A 222 -9.30 12.30 0.23
C ALA A 222 -10.46 13.27 -0.06
N GLN A 223 -11.20 13.68 0.97
CA GLN A 223 -12.28 14.67 0.83
C GLN A 223 -11.76 16.03 0.40
N VAL A 224 -10.67 16.52 1.02
CA VAL A 224 -10.06 17.81 0.67
C VAL A 224 -9.55 17.80 -0.77
N LEU A 225 -8.89 16.72 -1.19
CA LEU A 225 -8.43 16.54 -2.58
C LEU A 225 -9.60 16.56 -3.58
N LEU A 226 -10.75 16.01 -3.20
CA LEU A 226 -12.00 16.06 -4.00
C LEU A 226 -12.73 17.42 -3.94
N GLY A 227 -12.19 18.39 -3.23
CA GLY A 227 -12.72 19.77 -3.18
C GLY A 227 -13.62 20.06 -1.99
N THR A 228 -13.73 19.18 -1.00
CA THR A 228 -14.48 19.46 0.22
C THR A 228 -13.81 20.60 0.98
N ARG A 229 -14.58 21.65 1.30
CA ARG A 229 -14.11 22.87 1.98
C ARG A 229 -14.47 22.90 3.46
N ARG A 230 -15.37 22.05 3.93
CA ARG A 230 -15.76 21.93 5.33
C ARG A 230 -15.75 20.45 5.72
N LEU A 231 -15.10 20.12 6.82
CA LEU A 231 -15.03 18.74 7.33
C LEU A 231 -15.77 18.62 8.66
N PRO A 232 -16.61 17.58 8.83
CA PRO A 232 -17.10 17.21 10.14
C PRO A 232 -15.95 16.63 10.95
N VAL A 233 -15.75 17.10 12.17
CA VAL A 233 -14.71 16.65 13.09
C VAL A 233 -15.28 16.40 14.47
N ARG A 234 -14.79 15.38 15.17
CA ARG A 234 -15.01 15.19 16.60
C ARG A 234 -13.88 15.87 17.34
N VAL A 235 -14.18 16.87 18.14
CA VAL A 235 -13.21 17.73 18.82
C VAL A 235 -13.19 17.41 20.31
N PHE A 236 -12.04 16.99 20.85
CA PHE A 236 -11.77 16.87 22.26
C PHE A 236 -11.32 18.23 22.80
N VAL A 237 -11.86 18.64 23.94
CA VAL A 237 -11.59 19.95 24.54
C VAL A 237 -10.70 19.76 25.76
N ASP A 238 -9.53 20.40 25.75
CA ASP A 238 -8.52 20.38 26.81
C ASP A 238 -8.17 18.96 27.31
N PRO A 239 -7.95 18.01 26.42
CA PRO A 239 -7.52 16.67 26.83
C PRO A 239 -6.07 16.69 27.24
N ASP A 240 -5.64 15.72 28.03
CA ASP A 240 -4.20 15.40 28.16
C ASP A 240 -3.70 14.81 26.81
N PRO A 241 -2.74 15.47 26.13
CA PRO A 241 -2.21 14.98 24.86
C PRO A 241 -1.54 13.60 24.97
N ASP A 242 -0.92 13.28 26.10
CA ASP A 242 -0.26 11.98 26.30
C ASP A 242 -1.28 10.86 26.51
N LEU A 243 -2.43 11.17 27.10
CA LEU A 243 -3.58 10.26 27.13
C LEU A 243 -4.14 10.00 25.72
N LEU A 244 -4.27 11.05 24.90
CA LEU A 244 -4.72 10.89 23.51
C LEU A 244 -3.72 10.09 22.67
N LEU A 245 -2.41 10.32 22.85
CA LEU A 245 -1.36 9.56 22.18
C LEU A 245 -1.46 8.08 22.52
N THR A 246 -1.58 7.76 23.80
CA THR A 246 -1.71 6.40 24.29
C THR A 246 -2.99 5.76 23.77
N ALA A 247 -4.14 6.44 23.87
CA ALA A 247 -5.42 5.95 23.38
C ALA A 247 -5.41 5.74 21.86
N ASN A 248 -4.79 6.64 21.10
CA ASN A 248 -4.67 6.51 19.64
C ASN A 248 -3.74 5.34 19.24
N ALA A 249 -2.64 5.14 19.98
CA ALA A 249 -1.77 3.99 19.78
C ALA A 249 -2.49 2.67 20.06
N HIS A 250 -3.24 2.58 21.16
CA HIS A 250 -4.05 1.41 21.50
C HIS A 250 -5.21 1.19 20.52
N ALA A 251 -5.96 2.24 20.14
CA ALA A 251 -7.01 2.15 19.14
C ALA A 251 -6.46 1.73 17.77
N GLY A 252 -5.28 2.23 17.41
CA GLY A 252 -4.58 1.81 16.20
C GLY A 252 -4.21 0.33 16.22
N THR A 253 -3.82 -0.21 17.36
CA THR A 253 -3.52 -1.64 17.53
C THR A 253 -4.80 -2.46 17.50
N THR A 254 -5.84 -2.07 18.21
CA THR A 254 -7.15 -2.73 18.23
C THR A 254 -7.87 -2.63 16.88
N LEU A 255 -7.81 -1.47 16.21
CA LEU A 255 -8.36 -1.30 14.86
C LEU A 255 -7.54 -2.05 13.78
N ARG A 256 -6.24 -2.21 13.98
CA ARG A 256 -5.41 -3.09 13.13
C ARG A 256 -5.80 -4.55 13.35
N GLN A 257 -6.05 -4.94 14.58
CA GLN A 257 -6.51 -6.29 14.92
C GLN A 257 -7.94 -6.53 14.38
N VAL A 258 -8.86 -5.56 14.53
CA VAL A 258 -10.21 -5.62 13.95
C VAL A 258 -10.20 -5.50 12.42
N ALA A 259 -9.31 -4.72 11.83
CA ALA A 259 -9.13 -4.68 10.37
C ALA A 259 -8.43 -5.94 9.85
N PHE A 260 -7.54 -6.48 10.65
CA PHE A 260 -6.91 -7.78 10.45
C PHE A 260 -7.95 -8.90 10.57
N ASP A 261 -8.73 -8.95 11.65
CA ASP A 261 -9.84 -9.88 11.84
C ASP A 261 -10.89 -9.77 10.72
N LYS A 262 -11.17 -8.55 10.24
CA LYS A 262 -12.06 -8.33 9.08
C LYS A 262 -11.44 -8.68 7.74
N ALA A 263 -10.14 -8.50 7.56
CA ALA A 263 -9.44 -8.96 6.36
C ALA A 263 -9.34 -10.49 6.36
N THR A 264 -9.10 -11.09 7.52
CA THR A 264 -9.17 -12.53 7.74
C THR A 264 -10.61 -13.06 7.58
N GLN A 265 -11.62 -12.35 8.04
CA GLN A 265 -13.04 -12.69 7.82
C GLN A 265 -13.46 -12.60 6.35
N ARG A 266 -12.79 -11.78 5.52
CA ARG A 266 -13.05 -11.74 4.07
C ARG A 266 -12.48 -12.95 3.33
N HIS A 267 -11.52 -13.64 3.89
CA HIS A 267 -11.01 -14.88 3.35
C HIS A 267 -11.71 -16.06 4.05
N LEU A 268 -12.52 -16.74 3.27
CA LEU A 268 -13.40 -17.83 3.72
C LEU A 268 -12.71 -18.83 4.68
N GLY A 269 -11.39 -19.05 4.51
CA GLY A 269 -10.60 -19.95 5.36
C GLY A 269 -10.42 -19.49 6.80
N ALA A 270 -10.30 -18.19 7.05
CA ALA A 270 -10.03 -17.69 8.39
C ALA A 270 -11.30 -17.54 9.23
N SER A 271 -12.44 -17.16 8.64
CA SER A 271 -13.73 -17.19 9.35
C SER A 271 -14.13 -18.62 9.71
N ILE A 272 -13.84 -19.57 8.83
CA ILE A 272 -14.07 -20.99 9.10
C ILE A 272 -13.13 -21.49 10.22
N LEU A 273 -11.87 -21.06 10.24
CA LEU A 273 -10.93 -21.43 11.30
C LEU A 273 -11.39 -20.92 12.67
N LEU A 274 -11.84 -19.66 12.76
CA LEU A 274 -12.38 -19.11 14.02
C LEU A 274 -13.62 -19.86 14.49
N ASP A 275 -14.59 -20.13 13.61
CA ASP A 275 -15.76 -20.95 13.91
C ASP A 275 -15.34 -22.35 14.39
N ARG A 276 -14.35 -22.96 13.77
CA ARG A 276 -13.82 -24.27 14.19
C ARG A 276 -13.11 -24.21 15.54
N ILE A 277 -12.39 -23.13 15.85
CA ILE A 277 -11.78 -22.94 17.18
C ILE A 277 -12.86 -22.79 18.24
N GLU A 278 -13.89 -22.00 18.00
CA GLU A 278 -15.03 -21.85 18.93
C GLU A 278 -15.73 -23.18 19.15
N ARG A 279 -16.00 -23.93 18.11
CA ARG A 279 -16.58 -25.26 18.18
C ARG A 279 -15.69 -26.25 18.94
N PHE A 280 -14.39 -26.26 18.69
CA PHE A 280 -13.41 -27.06 19.42
C PHE A 280 -13.45 -26.77 20.93
N ARG A 281 -13.53 -25.48 21.31
CA ARG A 281 -13.65 -25.05 22.71
C ARG A 281 -14.96 -25.50 23.32
N ALA A 282 -16.08 -25.34 22.62
CA ALA A 282 -17.40 -25.76 23.07
C ALA A 282 -17.46 -27.27 23.27
N ASP A 283 -17.02 -28.08 22.32
CA ASP A 283 -17.04 -29.55 22.37
C ASP A 283 -16.17 -30.11 23.52
N ARG A 284 -15.16 -29.36 23.94
CA ARG A 284 -14.27 -29.71 25.05
C ARG A 284 -14.61 -29.02 26.37
N SER A 285 -15.68 -28.24 26.39
CA SER A 285 -16.11 -27.45 27.57
C SER A 285 -15.00 -26.53 28.09
N LEU A 286 -14.16 -25.94 27.17
CA LEU A 286 -13.10 -25.01 27.49
C LEU A 286 -13.68 -23.61 27.62
N PRO A 287 -13.10 -22.73 28.50
CA PRO A 287 -13.49 -21.33 28.55
C PRO A 287 -13.33 -20.64 27.17
N GLY A 288 -14.16 -19.64 26.89
CA GLY A 288 -14.16 -18.94 25.60
C GLY A 288 -12.85 -18.21 25.28
N ASP A 289 -12.08 -17.88 26.31
CA ASP A 289 -10.75 -17.26 26.24
C ASP A 289 -9.58 -18.28 26.28
N TYR A 290 -9.91 -19.58 26.36
CA TYR A 290 -8.89 -20.62 26.41
C TYR A 290 -8.12 -20.71 25.09
N ALA A 291 -6.84 -20.37 25.13
CA ALA A 291 -5.95 -20.31 23.97
C ALA A 291 -4.83 -21.36 24.01
N SER A 292 -4.71 -22.14 25.10
CA SER A 292 -3.61 -23.10 25.30
C SER A 292 -3.87 -24.46 24.65
N PHE A 293 -4.07 -24.49 23.33
CA PHE A 293 -4.16 -25.71 22.53
C PHE A 293 -3.17 -25.65 21.36
N THR A 294 -2.85 -26.82 20.81
CA THR A 294 -1.93 -26.89 19.66
C THR A 294 -2.69 -26.93 18.34
N GLU A 295 -2.08 -26.47 17.25
CA GLU A 295 -2.63 -26.61 15.90
C GLU A 295 -2.95 -28.09 15.60
N GLN A 296 -2.05 -29.00 16.02
CA GLN A 296 -2.26 -30.44 15.83
C GLN A 296 -3.49 -30.96 16.60
N GLN A 297 -3.71 -30.51 17.86
CA GLN A 297 -4.91 -30.86 18.62
C GLN A 297 -6.20 -30.39 17.96
N LEU A 298 -6.17 -29.17 17.39
CA LEU A 298 -7.29 -28.62 16.64
C LEU A 298 -7.58 -29.45 15.40
N VAL A 299 -6.56 -29.79 14.62
CA VAL A 299 -6.70 -30.61 13.40
C VAL A 299 -7.21 -32.02 13.73
N ASP A 300 -6.68 -32.66 14.79
CA ASP A 300 -7.08 -34.03 15.18
C ASP A 300 -8.50 -34.13 15.74
N HIS A 301 -9.03 -33.03 16.28
CA HIS A 301 -10.39 -32.96 16.76
C HIS A 301 -11.42 -33.18 15.64
N PHE A 302 -11.20 -32.57 14.47
CA PHE A 302 -12.12 -32.66 13.33
C PHE A 302 -11.82 -33.89 12.45
N LYS A 303 -12.21 -35.05 12.97
CA LYS A 303 -12.05 -36.34 12.27
C LYS A 303 -12.74 -36.34 10.91
N GLY A 304 -12.00 -36.72 9.87
CA GLY A 304 -12.49 -36.72 8.49
C GLY A 304 -12.29 -35.38 7.74
N GLU A 305 -11.95 -34.30 8.42
CA GLU A 305 -11.69 -32.97 7.83
C GLU A 305 -10.24 -32.47 8.05
N GLN A 306 -9.32 -33.34 8.51
CA GLN A 306 -7.96 -32.92 8.89
C GLN A 306 -7.21 -32.20 7.78
N ALA A 307 -7.36 -32.63 6.52
CA ALA A 307 -6.71 -31.98 5.38
C ALA A 307 -7.25 -30.55 5.17
N GLN A 308 -8.55 -30.35 5.36
CA GLN A 308 -9.18 -29.02 5.27
C GLN A 308 -8.75 -28.14 6.44
N MET A 309 -8.72 -28.68 7.65
CA MET A 309 -8.28 -27.94 8.84
C MET A 309 -6.82 -27.46 8.71
N ARG A 310 -5.91 -28.34 8.25
CA ARG A 310 -4.52 -27.94 7.95
C ARG A 310 -4.46 -26.80 6.95
N ARG A 311 -5.29 -26.86 5.90
CA ARG A 311 -5.37 -25.81 4.90
C ARG A 311 -5.84 -24.49 5.53
N TYR A 312 -6.88 -24.50 6.37
CA TYR A 312 -7.40 -23.30 7.03
C TYR A 312 -6.35 -22.64 7.94
N VAL A 313 -5.59 -23.43 8.71
CA VAL A 313 -4.49 -22.92 9.54
C VAL A 313 -3.41 -22.26 8.68
N LEU A 314 -2.98 -22.91 7.60
CA LEU A 314 -1.95 -22.35 6.70
C LEU A 314 -2.45 -21.13 5.92
N ASP A 315 -3.72 -21.11 5.52
CA ASP A 315 -4.31 -19.96 4.85
C ASP A 315 -4.45 -18.76 5.80
N ALA A 316 -4.74 -19.02 7.09
CA ALA A 316 -4.73 -17.98 8.12
C ALA A 316 -3.33 -17.38 8.28
N GLN A 317 -2.28 -18.20 8.37
CA GLN A 317 -0.89 -17.75 8.45
C GLN A 317 -0.46 -16.93 7.22
N ARG A 318 -0.80 -17.40 6.00
CA ARG A 318 -0.54 -16.66 4.75
C ARG A 318 -1.21 -15.30 4.74
N ASN A 319 -2.46 -15.24 5.23
CA ASN A 319 -3.22 -14.01 5.30
C ASN A 319 -2.62 -13.06 6.34
N ASP A 320 -2.20 -13.56 7.49
CA ASP A 320 -1.56 -12.78 8.54
C ASP A 320 -0.29 -12.09 8.01
N ILE A 321 0.56 -12.81 7.31
CA ILE A 321 1.76 -12.27 6.69
C ILE A 321 1.42 -11.28 5.57
N THR A 322 0.48 -11.65 4.67
CA THR A 322 0.14 -10.82 3.49
C THR A 322 -0.45 -9.48 3.90
N TYR A 323 -1.38 -9.48 4.87
CA TYR A 323 -2.10 -8.29 5.30
C TYR A 323 -1.48 -7.62 6.53
N HIS A 324 -0.30 -8.07 6.95
CA HIS A 324 0.41 -7.44 8.07
C HIS A 324 0.60 -5.94 7.80
N PRO A 325 0.31 -5.08 8.78
CA PRO A 325 0.39 -3.61 8.59
C PRO A 325 1.74 -3.12 8.10
N GLU A 326 2.82 -3.80 8.50
CA GLU A 326 4.18 -3.44 8.12
C GLU A 326 4.66 -4.09 6.82
N ASN A 327 3.85 -4.96 6.19
CA ASN A 327 4.22 -5.59 4.93
C ASN A 327 4.11 -4.61 3.76
N ARG A 328 5.23 -4.00 3.39
CA ARG A 328 5.33 -3.07 2.26
C ARG A 328 5.22 -3.75 0.90
N LEU A 329 5.57 -5.04 0.80
CA LEU A 329 5.44 -5.77 -0.46
C LEU A 329 3.99 -5.88 -0.92
N ARG A 330 3.03 -5.82 -0.01
CA ARG A 330 1.59 -5.87 -0.31
C ARG A 330 1.15 -4.85 -1.35
N GLU A 331 1.76 -3.67 -1.38
CA GLU A 331 1.43 -2.62 -2.35
C GLU A 331 1.72 -3.04 -3.80
N PHE A 332 2.62 -4.00 -3.98
CA PHE A 332 3.05 -4.52 -5.28
C PHE A 332 2.36 -5.84 -5.66
N ILE A 333 1.45 -6.35 -4.82
CA ILE A 333 0.75 -7.62 -5.05
C ILE A 333 -0.66 -7.35 -5.59
N GLU A 334 -0.96 -7.90 -6.77
CA GLU A 334 -2.31 -7.93 -7.33
C GLU A 334 -3.13 -9.07 -6.69
N MET A 335 -4.13 -8.69 -5.91
CA MET A 335 -4.95 -9.62 -5.14
C MET A 335 -6.15 -10.15 -5.93
N GLY A 336 -6.57 -9.45 -6.97
CA GLY A 336 -7.82 -9.69 -7.72
C GLY A 336 -7.66 -10.35 -9.08
N GLY A 337 -6.47 -10.87 -9.43
CA GLY A 337 -6.27 -11.60 -10.69
C GLY A 337 -5.35 -10.92 -11.71
N LYS A 338 -5.81 -10.55 -12.92
CA LYS A 338 -4.95 -10.18 -14.06
C LYS A 338 -4.64 -8.69 -14.19
N GLY A 339 -4.43 -7.99 -13.07
CA GLY A 339 -3.96 -6.59 -13.09
C GLY A 339 -2.58 -6.46 -13.75
N THR A 340 -2.31 -5.32 -14.36
CA THR A 340 -1.02 -5.00 -14.97
C THR A 340 -0.30 -3.87 -14.25
N GLU A 341 -0.95 -3.22 -13.30
CA GLU A 341 -0.39 -2.11 -12.53
C GLU A 341 0.59 -2.58 -11.44
N ARG A 342 0.38 -3.78 -10.93
CA ARG A 342 1.23 -4.40 -9.90
C ARG A 342 2.09 -5.51 -10.49
N PRO A 343 3.37 -5.60 -10.10
CA PRO A 343 4.30 -6.55 -10.72
C PRO A 343 4.06 -8.00 -10.29
N LEU A 344 3.51 -8.23 -9.10
CA LEU A 344 3.33 -9.55 -8.52
C LEU A 344 1.85 -9.94 -8.49
N SER A 345 1.52 -11.16 -8.87
CA SER A 345 0.22 -11.75 -8.53
C SER A 345 0.30 -12.45 -7.18
N TYR A 346 -0.82 -12.52 -6.44
CA TYR A 346 -0.85 -13.26 -5.18
C TYR A 346 -0.46 -14.73 -5.37
N SER A 347 -0.89 -15.37 -6.48
CA SER A 347 -0.51 -16.75 -6.77
C SER A 347 1.00 -16.92 -6.99
N ALA A 348 1.68 -15.92 -7.57
CA ALA A 348 3.15 -15.95 -7.70
C ALA A 348 3.83 -15.84 -6.34
N VAL A 349 3.35 -14.96 -5.45
CA VAL A 349 3.86 -14.84 -4.07
C VAL A 349 3.63 -16.14 -3.29
N GLU A 350 2.42 -16.72 -3.38
CA GLU A 350 2.10 -17.99 -2.73
C GLU A 350 3.03 -19.12 -3.17
N LYS A 351 3.22 -19.29 -4.48
CA LYS A 351 4.06 -20.34 -5.02
C LYS A 351 5.56 -20.10 -4.86
N ALA A 352 6.00 -18.86 -5.07
CA ALA A 352 7.42 -18.54 -5.08
C ALA A 352 7.99 -18.28 -3.68
N ILE A 353 7.19 -17.72 -2.78
CA ILE A 353 7.65 -17.33 -1.45
C ILE A 353 7.05 -18.24 -0.37
N TYR A 354 5.73 -18.19 -0.19
CA TYR A 354 5.08 -18.87 0.95
C TYR A 354 5.25 -20.38 0.95
N SER A 355 5.22 -21.01 -0.22
CA SER A 355 5.44 -22.48 -0.32
C SER A 355 6.82 -22.94 0.12
N GLN A 356 7.81 -22.05 0.13
CA GLN A 356 9.20 -22.34 0.48
C GLN A 356 9.56 -21.87 1.90
N THR A 357 8.78 -20.97 2.47
CA THR A 357 9.15 -20.24 3.69
C THR A 357 8.20 -20.50 4.87
N ILE A 358 6.92 -20.74 4.63
CA ILE A 358 5.96 -21.08 5.68
C ILE A 358 6.05 -22.56 6.02
N CYS A 359 6.15 -22.86 7.31
CA CYS A 359 6.14 -24.25 7.79
C CYS A 359 4.78 -24.91 7.53
N GLY A 360 4.78 -25.96 6.71
CA GLY A 360 3.57 -26.75 6.41
C GLY A 360 3.15 -27.74 7.50
N LYS A 361 3.99 -27.95 8.53
CA LYS A 361 3.67 -28.83 9.67
C LYS A 361 2.86 -28.08 10.71
N MET A 362 1.88 -28.76 11.29
CA MET A 362 1.11 -28.21 12.41
C MET A 362 1.99 -28.13 13.65
N LEU A 363 1.80 -27.09 14.44
CA LEU A 363 2.49 -26.94 15.72
C LEU A 363 1.98 -27.99 16.72
N GLU A 364 2.92 -28.63 17.41
CA GLU A 364 2.65 -29.56 18.51
C GLU A 364 2.76 -28.88 19.90
N THR A 365 3.29 -27.65 19.93
CA THR A 365 3.33 -26.81 21.13
C THR A 365 2.10 -25.90 21.15
N PRO A 366 1.54 -25.57 22.34
CA PRO A 366 0.44 -24.65 22.43
C PRO A 366 0.76 -23.31 21.77
N ASP A 367 -0.14 -22.89 20.91
CA ASP A 367 -0.10 -21.58 20.27
C ASP A 367 -0.97 -20.63 21.10
N ASN A 368 -0.36 -19.83 21.95
CA ASN A 368 -1.06 -18.83 22.72
C ASN A 368 -1.26 -17.56 21.87
N HIS A 369 -2.30 -17.56 21.04
CA HIS A 369 -2.68 -16.44 20.19
C HIS A 369 -2.93 -15.13 20.93
N LEU A 370 -3.03 -15.17 22.26
CA LEU A 370 -3.24 -13.99 23.12
C LEU A 370 -1.95 -13.55 23.83
N ALA A 371 -0.88 -14.35 23.77
CA ALA A 371 0.38 -14.00 24.41
C ALA A 371 1.27 -13.17 23.47
N ASP A 372 1.43 -11.92 23.80
CA ASP A 372 2.36 -10.98 23.14
C ASP A 372 3.82 -11.20 23.60
N THR A 373 4.23 -12.47 23.73
CA THR A 373 5.53 -12.82 24.32
C THR A 373 6.66 -12.95 23.30
N GLY A 374 6.36 -12.89 22.00
CA GLY A 374 7.36 -13.02 20.93
C GLY A 374 8.03 -14.40 20.80
N ASP A 375 7.58 -15.38 21.59
CA ASP A 375 8.11 -16.75 21.61
C ASP A 375 7.26 -17.77 20.83
N ASN A 376 6.10 -17.33 20.31
CA ASN A 376 5.24 -18.16 19.48
C ASN A 376 5.92 -18.42 18.12
N PRO A 377 6.11 -19.69 17.69
CA PRO A 377 6.75 -20.00 16.43
C PRO A 377 6.06 -19.40 15.21
N ARG A 378 4.71 -19.26 15.21
CA ARG A 378 3.97 -18.65 14.10
C ARG A 378 4.13 -17.13 14.07
N ASP A 379 4.19 -16.48 15.23
CA ASP A 379 4.46 -15.05 15.30
C ASP A 379 5.88 -14.73 14.83
N LEU A 380 6.86 -15.52 15.28
CA LEU A 380 8.25 -15.40 14.77
C LEU A 380 8.33 -15.62 13.26
N GLU A 381 7.64 -16.65 12.74
CA GLU A 381 7.55 -16.91 11.31
C GLU A 381 6.94 -15.73 10.56
N ARG A 382 5.81 -15.19 11.04
CA ARG A 382 5.15 -14.00 10.48
C ARG A 382 6.08 -12.80 10.43
N ASP A 383 6.63 -12.41 11.59
CA ASP A 383 7.43 -11.19 11.72
C ASP A 383 8.70 -11.25 10.88
N GLN A 384 9.35 -12.41 10.86
CA GLN A 384 10.55 -12.62 10.05
C GLN A 384 10.23 -12.69 8.56
N LEU A 385 9.09 -13.27 8.16
CA LEU A 385 8.65 -13.24 6.77
C LEU A 385 8.24 -11.83 6.33
N VAL A 386 7.58 -11.05 7.18
CA VAL A 386 7.32 -9.63 6.88
C VAL A 386 8.63 -8.87 6.66
N ARG A 387 9.67 -9.14 7.46
CA ARG A 387 11.00 -8.56 7.25
C ARG A 387 11.60 -8.96 5.90
N LEU A 388 11.54 -10.24 5.53
CA LEU A 388 11.99 -10.71 4.20
C LEU A 388 11.23 -10.01 3.07
N LEU A 389 9.89 -9.93 3.17
CA LEU A 389 9.04 -9.27 2.18
C LEU A 389 9.37 -7.78 2.06
N ASN A 390 9.71 -7.14 3.17
CA ASN A 390 10.12 -5.73 3.19
C ASN A 390 11.49 -5.51 2.53
N ILE A 391 12.46 -6.39 2.73
CA ILE A 391 13.72 -6.34 1.98
C ILE A 391 13.46 -6.44 0.47
N ILE A 392 12.60 -7.35 0.05
CA ILE A 392 12.20 -7.50 -1.36
C ILE A 392 11.53 -6.23 -1.87
N ALA A 393 10.57 -5.67 -1.12
CA ALA A 393 9.88 -4.44 -1.49
C ALA A 393 10.84 -3.27 -1.65
N ASP A 394 11.71 -3.05 -0.65
CA ASP A 394 12.63 -1.90 -0.60
C ASP A 394 13.69 -1.95 -1.70
N ARG A 395 14.21 -3.15 -2.00
CA ARG A 395 15.35 -3.29 -2.92
C ARG A 395 14.94 -3.51 -4.37
N ILE A 396 13.72 -4.01 -4.63
CA ILE A 396 13.29 -4.39 -5.98
C ILE A 396 12.18 -3.49 -6.52
N PHE A 397 11.23 -3.04 -5.67
CA PHE A 397 10.01 -2.41 -6.16
C PHE A 397 9.85 -0.94 -5.79
N ILE A 398 10.14 -0.56 -4.54
CA ILE A 398 9.96 0.82 -4.08
C ILE A 398 10.87 1.75 -4.87
N ALA A 399 10.30 2.83 -5.39
CA ALA A 399 10.93 3.82 -6.28
C ALA A 399 11.37 3.28 -7.65
N GLN A 400 11.24 1.98 -7.94
CA GLN A 400 11.70 1.35 -9.17
C GLN A 400 10.55 0.87 -10.06
N TRP A 401 9.50 0.34 -9.46
CA TRP A 401 8.30 -0.02 -10.18
C TRP A 401 7.44 1.21 -10.44
N LYS A 402 7.01 1.38 -11.69
CA LYS A 402 6.15 2.48 -12.14
C LYS A 402 4.80 1.91 -12.59
N PRO A 403 3.75 2.05 -11.77
CA PRO A 403 2.42 1.50 -12.09
C PRO A 403 1.85 2.01 -13.42
N GLU A 404 2.19 3.25 -13.79
CA GLU A 404 1.80 3.89 -15.03
C GLU A 404 2.35 3.21 -16.28
N ILE A 405 3.51 2.57 -16.18
CA ILE A 405 4.10 1.76 -17.27
C ILE A 405 3.50 0.36 -17.25
N GLY A 406 3.32 -0.21 -16.05
CA GLY A 406 2.76 -1.51 -15.80
C GLY A 406 3.56 -2.67 -16.40
N SER A 407 3.00 -3.87 -16.35
CA SER A 407 3.64 -5.11 -16.85
C SER A 407 3.20 -5.51 -18.26
N ALA A 408 2.17 -4.85 -18.85
CA ALA A 408 1.56 -5.26 -20.10
C ALA A 408 2.53 -5.18 -21.28
N LYS A 409 2.83 -6.34 -21.90
CA LYS A 409 3.70 -6.46 -23.07
C LYS A 409 5.07 -5.75 -22.92
N LEU A 410 5.62 -5.71 -21.70
CA LEU A 410 6.80 -4.92 -21.41
C LEU A 410 8.01 -5.37 -22.23
N GLU A 411 8.28 -6.67 -22.34
CA GLU A 411 9.39 -7.18 -23.14
C GLU A 411 9.21 -6.87 -24.65
N SER A 412 7.98 -6.87 -25.14
CA SER A 412 7.70 -6.45 -26.52
C SER A 412 7.95 -4.95 -26.73
N LYS A 413 7.66 -4.12 -25.71
CA LYS A 413 8.01 -2.69 -25.76
C LYS A 413 9.52 -2.49 -25.87
N VAL A 414 10.29 -3.28 -25.08
CA VAL A 414 11.77 -3.23 -25.12
C VAL A 414 12.31 -3.70 -26.47
N GLN A 415 11.73 -4.77 -27.08
CA GLN A 415 12.13 -5.25 -28.41
C GLN A 415 11.86 -4.23 -29.53
N ASN A 416 10.85 -3.39 -29.35
CA ASN A 416 10.50 -2.32 -30.30
C ASN A 416 11.18 -0.98 -29.95
N ASP A 417 12.27 -1.00 -29.20
CA ASP A 417 13.06 0.16 -28.78
C ASP A 417 12.26 1.28 -28.10
N LEU A 418 11.11 0.95 -27.49
CA LEU A 418 10.38 1.91 -26.70
C LEU A 418 11.14 2.24 -25.41
N ASP A 419 11.01 3.47 -24.95
CA ASP A 419 11.66 3.93 -23.72
C ASP A 419 11.02 3.26 -22.49
N VAL A 420 11.68 2.22 -22.01
CA VAL A 420 11.36 1.53 -20.76
C VAL A 420 12.51 1.77 -19.78
N PRO A 421 12.25 2.41 -18.63
CA PRO A 421 13.28 2.65 -17.62
C PRO A 421 13.92 1.32 -17.16
N GLU A 422 15.24 1.32 -17.05
CA GLU A 422 16.00 0.11 -16.69
C GLU A 422 15.60 -0.49 -15.35
N ASP A 423 15.32 0.36 -14.35
CA ASP A 423 14.92 -0.10 -13.02
C ASP A 423 13.52 -0.71 -13.03
N HIS A 424 12.60 -0.17 -13.84
CA HIS A 424 11.29 -0.76 -14.03
C HIS A 424 11.37 -2.12 -14.76
N LEU A 425 12.22 -2.23 -15.79
CA LEU A 425 12.48 -3.48 -16.49
C LEU A 425 13.06 -4.54 -15.55
N ARG A 426 14.02 -4.16 -14.70
CA ARG A 426 14.60 -5.02 -13.68
C ARG A 426 13.52 -5.54 -12.72
N ALA A 427 12.72 -4.64 -12.14
CA ALA A 427 11.63 -5.00 -11.23
C ALA A 427 10.63 -5.95 -11.88
N HIS A 428 10.25 -5.69 -13.15
CA HIS A 428 9.38 -6.58 -13.91
C HIS A 428 9.96 -8.00 -14.07
N ARG A 429 11.22 -8.10 -14.45
CA ARG A 429 11.88 -9.39 -14.68
C ARG A 429 12.02 -10.20 -13.39
N MET A 430 12.42 -9.55 -12.30
CA MET A 430 12.56 -10.18 -11.00
C MET A 430 11.22 -10.61 -10.38
N ALA A 431 10.11 -10.00 -10.79
CA ALA A 431 8.76 -10.33 -10.34
C ALA A 431 8.14 -11.55 -11.03
N ARG A 432 8.72 -12.05 -12.13
CA ARG A 432 8.16 -13.20 -12.87
C ARG A 432 8.22 -14.46 -12.01
N GLU A 433 7.12 -15.21 -11.94
CA GLU A 433 6.90 -16.31 -11.00
C GLU A 433 8.07 -17.30 -10.95
N GLU A 434 8.54 -17.81 -12.09
CA GLU A 434 9.60 -18.80 -12.16
C GLU A 434 10.97 -18.23 -11.75
N ILE A 435 11.20 -16.95 -12.06
CA ILE A 435 12.41 -16.23 -11.67
C ILE A 435 12.37 -15.96 -10.17
N LEU A 436 11.25 -15.41 -9.67
CA LEU A 436 11.03 -15.15 -8.26
C LEU A 436 11.26 -16.41 -7.43
N GLN A 437 10.68 -17.52 -7.86
CA GLN A 437 10.86 -18.81 -7.16
C GLN A 437 12.32 -19.23 -7.10
N ALA A 438 13.06 -19.13 -8.21
CA ALA A 438 14.46 -19.53 -8.27
C ALA A 438 15.38 -18.65 -7.40
N TRP A 439 15.18 -17.33 -7.38
CA TRP A 439 16.04 -16.50 -6.56
C TRP A 439 15.63 -16.45 -5.08
N ILE A 440 14.40 -16.75 -4.73
CA ILE A 440 14.01 -17.01 -3.32
C ILE A 440 14.72 -18.25 -2.79
N GLU A 441 14.92 -19.30 -3.59
CA GLU A 441 15.76 -20.43 -3.20
C GLU A 441 17.19 -20.01 -2.86
N LEU A 442 17.75 -19.06 -3.62
CA LEU A 442 19.07 -18.50 -3.31
C LEU A 442 19.05 -17.69 -2.00
N CYS A 443 17.99 -16.91 -1.74
CA CYS A 443 17.82 -16.22 -0.45
C CYS A 443 17.84 -17.21 0.73
N LEU A 444 17.12 -18.32 0.61
CA LEU A 444 17.12 -19.36 1.65
C LEU A 444 18.49 -20.02 1.79
N SER A 445 19.22 -20.19 0.69
CA SER A 445 20.61 -20.70 0.71
C SER A 445 21.56 -19.72 1.42
N VAL A 446 21.39 -18.42 1.25
CA VAL A 446 22.12 -17.38 2.00
C VAL A 446 21.82 -17.50 3.50
N CYS A 447 20.54 -17.55 3.87
CA CYS A 447 20.14 -17.73 5.27
C CYS A 447 20.77 -18.98 5.87
N GLN A 448 20.66 -20.10 5.18
CA GLN A 448 21.26 -21.37 5.59
C GLN A 448 22.77 -21.26 5.78
N THR A 449 23.48 -20.66 4.84
CA THR A 449 24.94 -20.50 4.89
C THR A 449 25.36 -19.73 6.12
N VAL A 450 24.72 -18.59 6.41
CA VAL A 450 25.07 -17.75 7.57
C VAL A 450 24.74 -18.47 8.89
N VAL A 451 23.57 -19.11 8.98
CA VAL A 451 23.15 -19.83 10.19
C VAL A 451 24.11 -20.98 10.50
N ILE A 452 24.47 -21.77 9.50
CA ILE A 452 25.43 -22.89 9.68
C ILE A 452 26.81 -22.34 10.02
N SER A 453 27.29 -21.29 9.36
CA SER A 453 28.59 -20.68 9.64
C SER A 453 28.69 -20.09 11.06
N SER A 454 27.55 -19.71 11.66
CA SER A 454 27.49 -19.27 13.07
C SER A 454 27.43 -20.44 14.06
N GLY A 455 27.55 -21.69 13.63
CA GLY A 455 27.49 -22.89 14.46
C GLY A 455 26.07 -23.32 14.85
N SER A 456 25.04 -22.72 14.23
CA SER A 456 23.64 -23.04 14.49
C SER A 456 23.08 -24.05 13.50
N LEU A 457 22.07 -24.82 13.91
CA LEU A 457 21.40 -25.76 13.00
C LEU A 457 20.36 -25.01 12.15
N TRP A 458 20.38 -25.31 10.85
CA TRP A 458 19.34 -24.87 9.92
C TRP A 458 18.23 -25.93 9.83
N ASP A 459 17.00 -25.53 10.14
CA ASP A 459 15.81 -26.35 9.94
C ASP A 459 15.14 -25.96 8.61
N LYS A 460 15.33 -26.79 7.59
CA LYS A 460 14.78 -26.53 6.25
C LYS A 460 13.24 -26.54 6.22
N GLU A 461 12.58 -27.26 7.13
CA GLU A 461 11.11 -27.33 7.20
C GLU A 461 10.52 -26.17 7.99
N ARG A 462 11.31 -25.54 8.86
CA ARG A 462 10.92 -24.46 9.77
C ARG A 462 11.91 -23.29 9.69
N PRO A 463 12.14 -22.72 8.49
CA PRO A 463 13.25 -21.81 8.27
C PRO A 463 13.13 -20.52 9.08
N PHE A 464 11.91 -20.07 9.42
CA PHE A 464 11.65 -18.80 10.11
C PHE A 464 10.95 -18.95 11.46
N GLN A 465 10.81 -20.15 12.00
CA GLN A 465 10.24 -20.37 13.34
C GLN A 465 11.26 -20.24 14.48
N ARG A 466 12.48 -19.80 14.18
CA ARG A 466 13.51 -19.43 15.14
C ARG A 466 14.03 -18.04 14.83
N ARG A 467 14.37 -17.29 15.87
CA ARG A 467 14.91 -15.93 15.69
C ARG A 467 16.27 -15.98 15.03
N HIS A 468 16.44 -15.24 13.94
CA HIS A 468 17.69 -15.08 13.22
C HIS A 468 18.46 -13.84 13.69
N SER A 469 19.80 -13.89 13.56
CA SER A 469 20.69 -12.80 13.93
C SER A 469 20.60 -11.63 12.94
N GLU A 470 20.94 -10.43 13.40
CA GLU A 470 21.04 -9.26 12.52
C GLU A 470 22.11 -9.44 11.43
N ALA A 471 23.16 -10.21 11.70
CA ALA A 471 24.18 -10.55 10.70
C ALA A 471 23.58 -11.37 9.53
N MET A 472 22.67 -12.29 9.82
CA MET A 472 21.95 -13.04 8.78
C MET A 472 21.10 -12.10 7.92
N TRP A 473 20.35 -11.20 8.55
CA TRP A 473 19.51 -10.23 7.84
C TRP A 473 20.33 -9.25 7.00
N ALA A 474 21.46 -8.77 7.52
CA ALA A 474 22.38 -7.92 6.76
C ALA A 474 22.98 -8.64 5.54
N SER A 475 23.38 -9.90 5.69
CA SER A 475 23.90 -10.72 4.58
C SER A 475 22.82 -10.96 3.52
N LEU A 476 21.59 -11.21 3.93
CA LEU A 476 20.46 -11.37 3.03
C LEU A 476 20.12 -10.07 2.29
N ASP A 477 20.11 -8.94 2.96
CA ASP A 477 19.89 -7.63 2.35
C ASP A 477 20.96 -7.30 1.32
N ASN A 478 22.24 -7.49 1.67
CA ASN A 478 23.37 -7.34 0.74
C ASN A 478 23.21 -8.24 -0.49
N PHE A 479 22.84 -9.50 -0.28
CA PHE A 479 22.59 -10.44 -1.36
C PHE A 479 21.50 -9.92 -2.31
N VAL A 480 20.35 -9.48 -1.80
CA VAL A 480 19.24 -8.97 -2.63
C VAL A 480 19.68 -7.74 -3.41
N VAL A 481 20.40 -6.79 -2.78
CA VAL A 481 20.95 -5.61 -3.46
C VAL A 481 21.88 -6.01 -4.59
N ASN A 482 22.91 -6.83 -4.31
CA ASN A 482 23.92 -7.21 -5.31
C ASN A 482 23.32 -8.08 -6.42
N PHE A 483 22.41 -9.01 -6.09
CA PHE A 483 21.69 -9.82 -7.06
C PHE A 483 20.83 -8.96 -8.00
N SER A 484 20.18 -7.94 -7.47
CA SER A 484 19.38 -7.00 -8.28
C SER A 484 20.22 -6.16 -9.25
N ARG A 485 21.52 -6.03 -9.00
CA ARG A 485 22.47 -5.29 -9.86
C ARG A 485 23.07 -6.15 -10.99
N LEU A 486 22.78 -7.45 -11.03
CA LEU A 486 23.32 -8.32 -12.09
C LEU A 486 22.92 -7.80 -13.48
N PRO A 487 23.84 -7.81 -14.45
CA PRO A 487 23.61 -7.22 -15.78
C PRO A 487 22.41 -7.79 -16.54
N LEU A 488 22.06 -9.05 -16.29
CA LEU A 488 20.95 -9.72 -16.98
C LEU A 488 19.62 -8.97 -16.83
N TRP A 489 19.39 -8.29 -15.70
CA TRP A 489 18.12 -7.62 -15.43
C TRP A 489 17.85 -6.43 -16.34
N LYS A 490 18.92 -5.76 -16.79
CA LYS A 490 18.86 -4.57 -17.63
C LYS A 490 19.21 -4.86 -19.10
N ASN A 491 19.72 -6.06 -19.39
CA ASN A 491 20.15 -6.44 -20.73
C ASN A 491 18.95 -6.56 -21.69
N ARG A 492 18.80 -5.56 -22.57
CA ARG A 492 17.71 -5.50 -23.55
C ARG A 492 17.80 -6.59 -24.62
N SER A 493 18.99 -7.09 -24.96
CA SER A 493 19.16 -8.14 -25.96
C SER A 493 18.52 -9.48 -25.53
N LEU A 494 18.34 -9.69 -24.23
CA LEU A 494 17.68 -10.89 -23.69
C LEU A 494 16.15 -10.82 -23.78
N SER A 495 15.57 -9.69 -24.15
CA SER A 495 14.10 -9.54 -24.23
C SER A 495 13.45 -10.50 -25.24
N ALA A 496 14.11 -10.75 -26.37
CA ALA A 496 13.58 -11.67 -27.39
C ALA A 496 13.85 -13.15 -27.07
N THR A 497 15.05 -13.46 -26.57
CA THR A 497 15.55 -14.82 -26.45
C THR A 497 15.24 -15.49 -25.10
N VAL A 498 15.26 -14.72 -24.02
CA VAL A 498 15.13 -15.23 -22.64
C VAL A 498 13.83 -14.75 -22.01
N PHE A 499 13.57 -13.45 -22.06
CA PHE A 499 12.42 -12.85 -21.39
C PHE A 499 11.17 -12.72 -22.26
N GLY A 500 11.27 -12.90 -23.57
CA GLY A 500 10.12 -12.83 -24.50
C GLY A 500 9.11 -13.97 -24.35
N GLY A 501 9.52 -15.08 -23.78
CA GLY A 501 8.70 -16.24 -23.48
C GLY A 501 8.70 -16.63 -22.00
N LYS A 502 7.95 -17.69 -21.69
CA LYS A 502 7.96 -18.32 -20.37
C LYS A 502 9.05 -19.38 -20.34
N GLN A 503 10.03 -19.23 -19.47
CA GLN A 503 11.08 -20.22 -19.21
C GLN A 503 10.69 -21.06 -17.97
N SER A 504 11.20 -22.29 -17.91
CA SER A 504 10.96 -23.15 -16.74
C SER A 504 11.77 -22.70 -15.53
N MET A 505 11.36 -23.10 -14.34
CA MET A 505 12.13 -22.88 -13.11
C MET A 505 13.52 -23.52 -13.19
N GLN A 506 13.64 -24.71 -13.81
CA GLN A 506 14.94 -25.38 -13.98
C GLN A 506 15.89 -24.56 -14.86
N PHE A 507 15.36 -23.92 -15.91
CA PHE A 507 16.14 -22.98 -16.73
C PHE A 507 16.78 -21.88 -15.88
N TRP A 508 16.03 -21.30 -14.93
CA TRP A 508 16.55 -20.23 -14.07
C TRP A 508 17.55 -20.74 -13.03
N ARG A 509 17.32 -21.94 -12.49
CA ARG A 509 18.30 -22.60 -11.62
C ARG A 509 19.64 -22.82 -12.34
N ASP A 510 19.59 -23.34 -13.57
CA ASP A 510 20.77 -23.55 -14.39
C ASP A 510 21.47 -22.23 -14.75
N ALA A 511 20.68 -21.21 -15.10
CA ALA A 511 21.18 -19.86 -15.39
C ALA A 511 21.92 -19.26 -14.20
N PHE A 512 21.36 -19.39 -12.99
CA PHE A 512 22.00 -18.85 -11.79
C PHE A 512 23.17 -19.72 -11.33
N ALA A 513 23.11 -21.04 -11.49
CA ALA A 513 24.20 -21.94 -11.08
C ALA A 513 25.42 -21.88 -12.02
N ASN A 514 25.18 -21.78 -13.34
CA ASN A 514 26.23 -21.97 -14.35
C ASN A 514 26.47 -20.71 -15.22
N GLY A 515 25.62 -19.69 -15.10
CA GLY A 515 25.64 -18.50 -15.98
C GLY A 515 25.07 -18.76 -17.39
N THR A 516 24.70 -20.00 -17.68
CA THR A 516 24.15 -20.43 -18.97
C THR A 516 22.97 -21.38 -18.76
N ALA A 517 21.97 -21.30 -19.62
CA ALA A 517 20.88 -22.26 -19.69
C ALA A 517 20.48 -22.49 -21.15
N ASN A 518 20.20 -23.73 -21.54
CA ASN A 518 19.87 -24.12 -22.92
C ASN A 518 20.85 -23.54 -23.95
N GLN A 519 22.15 -23.55 -23.66
CA GLN A 519 23.24 -23.00 -24.47
C GLN A 519 23.21 -21.46 -24.65
N ILE A 520 22.30 -20.76 -23.97
CA ILE A 520 22.23 -19.30 -23.98
C ILE A 520 23.08 -18.78 -22.83
N LYS A 521 24.03 -17.88 -23.12
CA LYS A 521 24.82 -17.19 -22.09
C LYS A 521 23.96 -16.07 -21.48
N ILE A 522 23.69 -16.18 -20.18
CA ILE A 522 22.82 -15.26 -19.44
C ILE A 522 23.65 -14.33 -18.55
N LEU A 523 24.64 -14.90 -17.85
CA LEU A 523 25.57 -14.15 -17.02
C LEU A 523 26.97 -14.19 -17.64
N PRO A 524 27.63 -13.05 -17.78
CA PRO A 524 28.95 -12.96 -18.47
C PRO A 524 30.07 -13.65 -17.68
N GLY A 525 30.01 -13.64 -16.34
CA GLY A 525 31.06 -14.16 -15.45
C GLY A 525 30.90 -15.61 -14.98
N GLY A 526 29.92 -16.35 -15.52
CA GLY A 526 29.56 -17.68 -15.00
C GLY A 526 28.38 -17.61 -14.01
N GLY A 527 28.24 -18.64 -13.16
CA GLY A 527 27.16 -18.72 -12.18
C GLY A 527 27.25 -17.66 -11.07
N VAL A 528 26.17 -17.55 -10.31
CA VAL A 528 26.08 -16.67 -9.13
C VAL A 528 26.96 -17.22 -8.00
N ASN A 529 27.91 -16.43 -7.53
CA ASN A 529 28.65 -16.74 -6.31
C ASN A 529 27.95 -16.13 -5.10
N LEU A 530 27.34 -16.96 -4.26
CA LEU A 530 26.59 -16.50 -3.09
C LEU A 530 27.46 -15.71 -2.12
N LEU A 531 28.71 -16.15 -1.88
CA LEU A 531 29.60 -15.51 -0.92
C LEU A 531 29.98 -14.08 -1.36
N ASP A 532 30.20 -13.89 -2.67
CA ASP A 532 30.51 -12.55 -3.21
C ASP A 532 29.29 -11.63 -3.09
N LEU A 533 28.08 -12.13 -3.37
CA LEU A 533 26.87 -11.33 -3.30
C LEU A 533 26.41 -11.01 -1.86
N MET A 534 26.87 -11.75 -0.87
CA MET A 534 26.59 -11.47 0.54
C MET A 534 27.46 -10.33 1.12
N GLN A 535 28.52 -9.91 0.42
CA GLN A 535 29.38 -8.82 0.87
C GLN A 535 28.63 -7.47 0.80
N ALA A 536 29.08 -6.52 1.62
CA ALA A 536 28.55 -5.18 1.55
C ALA A 536 28.66 -4.64 0.11
N PRO A 537 27.61 -4.04 -0.42
CA PRO A 537 27.66 -3.48 -1.78
C PRO A 537 28.70 -2.37 -1.86
N ALA A 538 29.53 -2.43 -2.91
CA ALA A 538 30.55 -1.44 -3.21
C ALA A 538 29.94 -0.09 -3.62
#